data_972d7bc12e47e6c143aa3b603ee3c806
#
_entry.id   972d7bc12e47e6c143aa3b603ee3c806
#
_cell.length_a   1.000
_cell.length_b   1.000
_cell.length_c   1.000
_cell.angle_alpha   90.00
_cell.angle_beta   90.00
_cell.angle_gamma   90.00
#
_symmetry.space_group_name_H-M   'P 1'
#
loop_
_entity.id
_entity.type
_entity.pdbx_description
1 polymer ?
#
loop_
_entity_poly.entity_id
_entity_poly.type
_entity_poly.pdbx_seq_one_letter_code
_entity_poly.pdbx_strand_id
1 'polypeptide(L)'
;MTFTRGFALFALALIPSISAAADFQLSSPTIKQKATIGNEHVFNGFGCTGSNVSPELKWSNAPKDTKSFAVTIYDPDAPTGSGWWHWVIFNIPPSVTSLPAGAGKRDGSAAPQGAIQSMTDFGAPGFGGPCPPQGDKPHRYIFTVFALKVDQLPLKPEASGAMVGYYLNQNKIAKASFTGMYGRKKE
;
A
#
# COMPACT_ATOMS: atom_id res chain seq x y z
N MET A 1 -71.90 35.93 -7.72
CA MET A 1 -70.67 35.51 -8.38
C MET A 1 -69.62 35.37 -7.30
N THR A 2 -69.38 34.17 -6.83
CA THR A 2 -68.46 33.88 -5.74
C THR A 2 -67.22 33.18 -6.34
N PHE A 3 -66.02 33.84 -6.31
CA PHE A 3 -64.77 33.31 -6.78
C PHE A 3 -64.06 32.53 -5.64
N THR A 4 -63.98 31.22 -5.78
CA THR A 4 -63.16 30.34 -4.88
C THR A 4 -61.73 30.34 -5.38
N ARG A 5 -60.79 30.89 -4.59
CA ARG A 5 -59.33 30.78 -4.82
C ARG A 5 -58.81 29.45 -4.28
N GLY A 6 -58.46 28.55 -5.15
CA GLY A 6 -57.75 27.32 -4.76
C GLY A 6 -56.30 27.62 -4.44
N PHE A 7 -55.85 27.29 -3.22
CA PHE A 7 -54.45 27.26 -2.80
C PHE A 7 -53.84 25.89 -3.20
N ALA A 8 -52.91 25.90 -4.15
CA ALA A 8 -52.10 24.72 -4.46
C ALA A 8 -50.94 24.66 -3.47
N LEU A 9 -50.94 23.66 -2.58
CA LEU A 9 -49.78 23.32 -1.74
C LEU A 9 -48.74 22.56 -2.60
N PHE A 10 -47.60 23.21 -2.87
CA PHE A 10 -46.42 22.55 -3.43
C PHE A 10 -45.70 21.83 -2.28
N ALA A 11 -45.78 20.50 -2.26
CA ALA A 11 -44.98 19.69 -1.38
C ALA A 11 -43.53 19.60 -1.93
N LEU A 12 -42.59 20.25 -1.23
CA LEU A 12 -41.16 20.18 -1.54
C LEU A 12 -40.63 18.82 -1.05
N ALA A 13 -40.41 17.89 -1.97
CA ALA A 13 -39.80 16.61 -1.65
C ALA A 13 -38.28 16.76 -1.38
N LEU A 14 -37.90 16.62 -0.12
CA LEU A 14 -36.48 16.52 0.29
C LEU A 14 -35.92 15.20 -0.24
N ILE A 15 -35.12 15.27 -1.30
CA ILE A 15 -34.35 14.13 -1.78
C ILE A 15 -33.13 13.99 -0.86
N PRO A 16 -32.95 12.87 -0.15
CA PRO A 16 -31.76 12.66 0.67
C PRO A 16 -30.53 12.56 -0.25
N SER A 17 -29.56 13.45 -0.07
CA SER A 17 -28.27 13.37 -0.73
C SER A 17 -27.50 12.16 -0.16
N ILE A 18 -27.40 11.09 -0.92
CA ILE A 18 -26.53 9.95 -0.60
C ILE A 18 -25.10 10.44 -0.83
N SER A 19 -24.40 10.78 0.26
CA SER A 19 -22.96 11.02 0.21
C SER A 19 -22.27 9.70 -0.08
N ALA A 20 -21.72 9.55 -1.28
CA ALA A 20 -20.85 8.41 -1.60
C ALA A 20 -19.64 8.44 -0.65
N ALA A 21 -19.35 7.34 0.04
CA ALA A 21 -18.13 7.21 0.83
C ALA A 21 -16.94 7.37 -0.11
N ALA A 22 -15.96 8.19 0.26
CA ALA A 22 -14.75 8.36 -0.52
C ALA A 22 -13.95 7.05 -0.56
N ASP A 23 -13.37 6.74 -1.72
CA ASP A 23 -12.61 5.51 -1.93
C ASP A 23 -11.40 5.42 -1.00
N PHE A 24 -11.07 4.20 -0.56
CA PHE A 24 -9.83 3.91 0.17
C PHE A 24 -8.63 4.23 -0.74
N GLN A 25 -7.70 5.05 -0.27
CA GLN A 25 -6.59 5.57 -1.07
C GLN A 25 -5.24 5.31 -0.42
N LEU A 26 -4.21 5.10 -1.25
CA LEU A 26 -2.80 5.05 -0.87
C LEU A 26 -2.01 6.05 -1.71
N SER A 27 -1.10 6.77 -1.07
CA SER A 27 -0.24 7.76 -1.73
C SER A 27 1.15 7.80 -1.11
N SER A 28 2.09 8.39 -1.85
CA SER A 28 3.42 8.76 -1.37
C SER A 28 3.75 10.19 -1.81
N PRO A 29 4.41 11.01 -0.98
CA PRO A 29 4.88 12.33 -1.40
C PRO A 29 6.02 12.23 -2.43
N THR A 30 6.86 11.20 -2.35
CA THR A 30 8.08 11.04 -3.17
C THR A 30 7.86 10.18 -4.43
N ILE A 31 6.87 9.29 -4.44
CA ILE A 31 6.59 8.40 -5.58
C ILE A 31 5.18 8.65 -6.08
N LYS A 32 5.06 9.17 -7.31
CA LYS A 32 3.76 9.36 -7.98
C LYS A 32 3.39 8.15 -8.82
N GLN A 33 2.09 7.99 -9.10
CA GLN A 33 1.57 6.92 -9.95
C GLN A 33 2.31 6.87 -11.30
N LYS A 34 2.92 5.72 -11.60
CA LYS A 34 3.70 5.43 -12.82
C LYS A 34 4.94 6.33 -13.02
N ALA A 35 5.36 7.09 -12.02
CA ALA A 35 6.58 7.87 -12.09
C ALA A 35 7.81 7.01 -11.74
N THR A 36 8.98 7.48 -12.17
CA THR A 36 10.26 6.86 -11.83
C THR A 36 10.55 7.00 -10.34
N ILE A 37 10.92 5.90 -9.70
CA ILE A 37 11.34 5.87 -8.30
C ILE A 37 12.72 6.52 -8.18
N GLY A 38 12.86 7.46 -7.24
CA GLY A 38 14.10 8.18 -6.99
C GLY A 38 15.20 7.30 -6.36
N ASN A 39 16.47 7.70 -6.54
CA ASN A 39 17.63 6.95 -6.07
C ASN A 39 17.68 6.76 -4.54
N GLU A 40 17.01 7.60 -3.78
CA GLU A 40 16.85 7.48 -2.33
C GLU A 40 16.18 6.15 -1.91
N HIS A 41 15.29 5.62 -2.78
CA HIS A 41 14.56 4.38 -2.54
C HIS A 41 15.21 3.16 -3.22
N VAL A 42 16.17 3.37 -4.13
CA VAL A 42 16.85 2.29 -4.86
C VAL A 42 17.70 1.46 -3.91
N PHE A 43 17.78 0.15 -4.17
CA PHE A 43 18.53 -0.80 -3.37
C PHE A 43 20.02 -0.44 -3.31
N ASN A 44 20.67 -0.79 -2.20
CA ASN A 44 22.12 -0.75 -2.07
C ASN A 44 22.66 -2.17 -2.08
N GLY A 45 23.05 -2.65 -3.26
CA GLY A 45 23.48 -4.00 -3.51
C GLY A 45 23.06 -4.49 -4.92
N PHE A 46 23.46 -5.66 -5.32
CA PHE A 46 23.21 -6.23 -6.67
C PHE A 46 23.67 -5.30 -7.81
N GLY A 47 24.72 -4.50 -7.58
CA GLY A 47 25.20 -3.51 -8.53
C GLY A 47 24.37 -2.22 -8.56
N CYS A 48 23.49 -2.00 -7.63
CA CYS A 48 22.81 -0.71 -7.38
C CYS A 48 23.43 0.02 -6.19
N THR A 49 23.37 1.35 -6.22
CA THR A 49 24.01 2.24 -5.24
C THR A 49 23.04 3.29 -4.68
N GLY A 50 21.79 2.89 -4.48
CA GLY A 50 20.79 3.75 -3.87
C GLY A 50 20.91 3.82 -2.34
N SER A 51 20.11 4.67 -1.71
CA SER A 51 20.11 4.82 -0.24
C SER A 51 19.27 3.77 0.47
N ASN A 52 18.46 3.00 -0.26
CA ASN A 52 17.57 1.94 0.26
C ASN A 52 16.63 2.39 1.39
N VAL A 53 16.15 3.62 1.31
CA VAL A 53 15.20 4.17 2.29
C VAL A 53 13.78 3.84 1.84
N SER A 54 12.98 3.19 2.67
CA SER A 54 11.57 2.94 2.36
C SER A 54 10.82 4.28 2.23
N PRO A 55 9.93 4.45 1.24
CA PRO A 55 9.20 5.69 1.05
C PRO A 55 8.21 5.96 2.18
N GLU A 56 7.90 7.22 2.39
CA GLU A 56 6.73 7.62 3.15
C GLU A 56 5.47 7.18 2.41
N LEU A 57 4.55 6.53 3.14
CA LEU A 57 3.26 6.07 2.64
C LEU A 57 2.14 6.63 3.51
N LYS A 58 1.06 7.11 2.88
CA LYS A 58 -0.14 7.61 3.56
C LYS A 58 -1.37 6.99 2.95
N TRP A 59 -2.35 6.65 3.80
CA TRP A 59 -3.64 6.17 3.34
C TRP A 59 -4.78 6.88 4.04
N SER A 60 -5.92 6.92 3.37
CA SER A 60 -7.13 7.59 3.84
C SER A 60 -8.39 6.84 3.43
N ASN A 61 -9.50 7.18 4.07
CA ASN A 61 -10.82 6.62 3.78
C ASN A 61 -10.89 5.09 3.92
N ALA A 62 -10.14 4.53 4.90
CA ALA A 62 -10.26 3.11 5.21
C ALA A 62 -11.69 2.78 5.66
N PRO A 63 -12.20 1.57 5.33
CA PRO A 63 -13.50 1.11 5.83
C PRO A 63 -13.59 1.18 7.36
N LYS A 64 -14.78 1.53 7.91
CA LYS A 64 -14.99 1.71 9.35
C LYS A 64 -14.67 0.46 10.18
N ASP A 65 -14.87 -0.73 9.60
CA ASP A 65 -14.66 -2.02 10.29
C ASP A 65 -13.22 -2.52 10.21
N THR A 66 -12.27 -1.64 9.81
CA THR A 66 -10.86 -1.99 9.74
C THR A 66 -10.29 -2.19 11.13
N LYS A 67 -9.71 -3.37 11.37
CA LYS A 67 -9.09 -3.76 12.64
C LYS A 67 -7.57 -3.70 12.61
N SER A 68 -6.95 -3.86 11.43
CA SER A 68 -5.52 -3.69 11.23
C SER A 68 -5.24 -3.36 9.77
N PHE A 69 -4.00 -2.92 9.52
CA PHE A 69 -3.50 -2.72 8.17
C PHE A 69 -2.29 -3.62 7.89
N ALA A 70 -2.03 -3.80 6.59
CA ALA A 70 -0.78 -4.34 6.08
C ALA A 70 -0.35 -3.56 4.85
N VAL A 71 0.96 -3.49 4.62
CA VAL A 71 1.54 -2.88 3.42
C VAL A 71 2.47 -3.87 2.73
N THR A 72 2.38 -3.93 1.41
CA THR A 72 3.29 -4.72 0.58
C THR A 72 3.84 -3.89 -0.56
N ILE A 73 5.08 -4.18 -0.96
CA ILE A 73 5.69 -3.71 -2.19
C ILE A 73 6.14 -4.95 -2.98
N TYR A 74 5.64 -5.06 -4.19
CA TYR A 74 5.84 -6.24 -5.03
C TYR A 74 6.17 -5.85 -6.47
N ASP A 75 7.18 -6.51 -7.04
CA ASP A 75 7.59 -6.39 -8.44
C ASP A 75 7.13 -7.65 -9.21
N PRO A 76 6.07 -7.56 -10.03
CA PRO A 76 5.62 -8.69 -10.85
C PRO A 76 6.49 -8.94 -12.08
N ASP A 77 7.39 -8.03 -12.43
CA ASP A 77 8.17 -8.07 -13.66
C ASP A 77 9.56 -8.68 -13.44
N ALA A 78 9.95 -8.94 -12.18
CA ALA A 78 11.22 -9.58 -11.86
C ALA A 78 11.30 -10.97 -12.51
N PRO A 79 12.43 -11.31 -13.19
CA PRO A 79 12.57 -12.55 -13.98
C PRO A 79 12.84 -13.80 -13.11
N THR A 80 12.00 -14.02 -12.10
CA THR A 80 12.15 -15.13 -11.12
C THR A 80 11.05 -16.20 -11.26
N GLY A 81 10.09 -16.02 -12.17
CA GLY A 81 8.92 -16.88 -12.31
C GLY A 81 7.81 -16.61 -11.29
N SER A 82 8.08 -15.89 -10.19
CA SER A 82 7.11 -15.55 -9.13
C SER A 82 7.11 -14.06 -8.76
N GLY A 83 7.81 -13.20 -9.53
CA GLY A 83 8.05 -11.82 -9.17
C GLY A 83 9.00 -11.68 -7.97
N TRP A 84 8.98 -10.51 -7.31
CA TRP A 84 9.86 -10.21 -6.19
C TRP A 84 9.16 -9.38 -5.12
N TRP A 85 9.17 -9.85 -3.87
CA TRP A 85 8.64 -9.13 -2.71
C TRP A 85 9.73 -8.21 -2.15
N HIS A 86 9.47 -6.90 -2.21
CA HIS A 86 10.40 -5.86 -1.76
C HIS A 86 10.18 -5.42 -0.32
N TRP A 87 8.95 -5.48 0.17
CA TRP A 87 8.60 -5.17 1.55
C TRP A 87 7.26 -5.80 1.89
N VAL A 88 7.17 -6.38 3.09
CA VAL A 88 5.95 -6.96 3.63
C VAL A 88 5.88 -6.62 5.12
N ILE A 89 4.91 -5.81 5.50
CA ILE A 89 4.64 -5.42 6.88
C ILE A 89 3.15 -5.58 7.17
N PHE A 90 2.79 -6.21 8.28
CA PHE A 90 1.42 -6.50 8.67
C PHE A 90 1.20 -6.30 10.17
N ASN A 91 -0.04 -6.47 10.64
CA ASN A 91 -0.48 -6.17 12.02
C ASN A 91 -0.23 -4.70 12.40
N ILE A 92 -0.33 -3.80 11.44
CA ILE A 92 -0.26 -2.36 11.67
C ILE A 92 -1.55 -1.94 12.38
N PRO A 93 -1.48 -1.25 13.55
CA PRO A 93 -2.67 -0.85 14.30
C PRO A 93 -3.65 0.02 13.48
N PRO A 94 -4.98 -0.06 13.72
CA PRO A 94 -5.97 0.69 12.95
C PRO A 94 -5.89 2.21 13.15
N SER A 95 -5.25 2.68 14.20
CA SER A 95 -4.97 4.11 14.44
C SER A 95 -3.85 4.68 13.56
N VAL A 96 -3.04 3.81 12.92
CA VAL A 96 -1.94 4.22 12.04
C VAL A 96 -2.49 4.44 10.64
N THR A 97 -2.26 5.62 10.08
CA THR A 97 -2.69 6.00 8.71
C THR A 97 -1.53 6.38 7.81
N SER A 98 -0.29 6.20 8.29
CA SER A 98 0.92 6.46 7.52
C SER A 98 2.10 5.65 8.03
N LEU A 99 3.07 5.40 7.16
CA LEU A 99 4.40 4.92 7.49
C LEU A 99 5.39 6.01 7.09
N PRO A 100 6.24 6.52 8.00
CA PRO A 100 7.23 7.52 7.66
C PRO A 100 8.32 6.95 6.73
N ALA A 101 9.06 7.83 6.07
CA ALA A 101 10.25 7.42 5.33
C ALA A 101 11.21 6.68 6.28
N GLY A 102 11.76 5.54 5.81
CA GLY A 102 12.64 4.69 6.62
C GLY A 102 11.92 3.75 7.59
N ALA A 103 10.57 3.70 7.61
CA ALA A 103 9.82 2.74 8.44
C ALA A 103 10.18 1.27 8.16
N GLY A 104 10.70 1.00 6.96
CA GLY A 104 11.11 -0.33 6.53
C GLY A 104 12.51 -0.76 6.94
N LYS A 105 13.13 -0.14 7.96
CA LYS A 105 14.43 -0.61 8.49
C LYS A 105 14.35 -2.08 8.90
N ARG A 106 15.40 -2.85 8.56
CA ARG A 106 15.45 -4.32 8.80
C ARG A 106 15.38 -4.70 10.27
N ASP A 107 15.89 -3.85 11.15
CA ASP A 107 15.85 -4.04 12.61
C ASP A 107 14.48 -3.78 13.22
N GLY A 108 13.51 -3.31 12.44
CA GLY A 108 12.16 -3.00 12.88
C GLY A 108 12.04 -1.74 13.74
N SER A 109 13.14 -1.04 14.02
CA SER A 109 13.19 0.09 14.98
C SER A 109 12.30 1.28 14.60
N ALA A 110 11.94 1.40 13.32
CA ALA A 110 11.11 2.49 12.81
C ALA A 110 9.69 2.04 12.40
N ALA A 111 9.37 0.75 12.58
CA ALA A 111 8.03 0.22 12.32
C ALA A 111 7.06 0.62 13.44
N PRO A 112 5.75 0.76 13.15
CA PRO A 112 4.74 0.97 14.18
C PRO A 112 4.77 -0.13 15.24
N GLN A 113 4.54 0.23 16.50
CA GLN A 113 4.49 -0.75 17.60
C GLN A 113 3.45 -1.83 17.29
N GLY A 114 3.82 -3.10 17.46
CA GLY A 114 2.98 -4.26 17.20
C GLY A 114 2.98 -4.73 15.75
N ALA A 115 3.46 -3.93 14.79
CA ALA A 115 3.61 -4.36 13.41
C ALA A 115 4.77 -5.35 13.25
N ILE A 116 4.61 -6.28 12.31
CA ILE A 116 5.60 -7.32 12.01
C ILE A 116 6.06 -7.12 10.56
N GLN A 117 7.36 -7.00 10.36
CA GLN A 117 7.98 -7.12 9.06
C GLN A 117 8.35 -8.57 8.82
N SER A 118 7.92 -9.16 7.68
CA SER A 118 8.26 -10.53 7.35
C SER A 118 9.29 -10.63 6.24
N MET A 119 9.70 -11.87 5.96
CA MET A 119 10.70 -12.17 4.95
C MET A 119 10.31 -11.62 3.58
N THR A 120 11.27 -11.02 2.93
CA THR A 120 11.23 -10.60 1.52
C THR A 120 12.10 -11.53 0.67
N ASP A 121 12.05 -11.39 -0.64
CA ASP A 121 12.89 -12.20 -1.53
C ASP A 121 14.38 -11.77 -1.49
N PHE A 122 14.71 -10.71 -0.73
CA PHE A 122 16.10 -10.39 -0.35
C PHE A 122 16.65 -11.30 0.78
N GLY A 123 15.89 -12.28 1.26
CA GLY A 123 16.29 -13.18 2.33
C GLY A 123 16.33 -12.55 3.73
N ALA A 124 15.64 -11.42 3.91
CA ALA A 124 15.57 -10.71 5.19
C ALA A 124 14.25 -9.93 5.30
N PRO A 125 13.78 -9.60 6.52
CA PRO A 125 12.68 -8.67 6.71
C PRO A 125 13.09 -7.23 6.36
N GLY A 126 12.08 -6.35 6.26
CA GLY A 126 12.29 -4.93 5.97
C GLY A 126 12.25 -4.60 4.49
N PHE A 127 12.51 -3.34 4.17
CA PHE A 127 12.44 -2.82 2.81
C PHE A 127 13.74 -3.11 2.04
N GLY A 128 13.57 -3.66 0.83
CA GLY A 128 14.60 -3.70 -0.19
C GLY A 128 14.13 -2.93 -1.42
N GLY A 129 14.88 -1.92 -1.83
CA GLY A 129 14.51 -1.04 -2.94
C GLY A 129 14.62 -1.69 -4.32
N PRO A 130 14.18 -0.99 -5.38
CA PRO A 130 14.35 -1.42 -6.76
C PRO A 130 15.81 -1.65 -7.15
N CYS A 131 16.08 -2.76 -7.83
CA CYS A 131 17.35 -3.00 -8.53
C CYS A 131 17.16 -4.08 -9.62
N PRO A 132 16.39 -3.78 -10.69
CA PRO A 132 16.16 -4.75 -11.77
C PRO A 132 17.44 -4.99 -12.56
N PRO A 133 17.52 -6.07 -13.38
CA PRO A 133 18.63 -6.31 -14.27
C PRO A 133 18.89 -5.13 -15.22
N GLN A 134 20.15 -4.88 -15.56
CA GLN A 134 20.51 -3.82 -16.51
C GLN A 134 19.99 -4.16 -17.91
N GLY A 135 19.38 -3.17 -18.54
CA GLY A 135 18.82 -3.29 -19.89
C GLY A 135 17.40 -3.85 -19.97
N ASP A 136 16.83 -4.29 -18.85
CA ASP A 136 15.42 -4.64 -18.80
C ASP A 136 14.53 -3.41 -18.99
N LYS A 137 13.32 -3.63 -19.48
CA LYS A 137 12.30 -2.58 -19.45
C LYS A 137 12.05 -2.16 -18.00
N PRO A 138 11.68 -0.89 -17.73
CA PRO A 138 11.35 -0.48 -16.39
C PRO A 138 10.31 -1.40 -15.75
N HIS A 139 10.65 -1.97 -14.58
CA HIS A 139 9.77 -2.82 -13.79
C HIS A 139 8.72 -1.99 -13.06
N ARG A 140 7.60 -2.61 -12.75
CA ARG A 140 6.51 -2.08 -11.93
C ARG A 140 6.74 -2.45 -10.47
N TYR A 141 6.75 -1.47 -9.61
CA TYR A 141 6.76 -1.68 -8.15
C TYR A 141 5.38 -1.32 -7.64
N ILE A 142 4.60 -2.32 -7.25
CA ILE A 142 3.21 -2.17 -6.81
C ILE A 142 3.20 -2.01 -5.30
N PHE A 143 2.87 -0.81 -4.85
CA PHE A 143 2.65 -0.46 -3.45
C PHE A 143 1.18 -0.72 -3.13
N THR A 144 0.91 -1.53 -2.12
CA THR A 144 -0.47 -1.85 -1.72
C THR A 144 -0.64 -1.74 -0.21
N VAL A 145 -1.68 -1.04 0.23
CA VAL A 145 -2.18 -1.11 1.60
C VAL A 145 -3.45 -1.95 1.63
N PHE A 146 -3.56 -2.82 2.63
CA PHE A 146 -4.72 -3.65 2.89
C PHE A 146 -5.38 -3.21 4.19
N ALA A 147 -6.69 -3.00 4.18
CA ALA A 147 -7.53 -2.87 5.37
C ALA A 147 -8.09 -4.25 5.72
N LEU A 148 -7.85 -4.73 6.94
CA LEU A 148 -8.16 -6.10 7.35
C LEU A 148 -9.29 -6.13 8.39
N LYS A 149 -10.12 -7.22 8.34
CA LYS A 149 -11.20 -7.50 9.28
C LYS A 149 -10.75 -8.16 10.59
N VAL A 150 -9.45 -8.42 10.75
CA VAL A 150 -8.83 -9.06 11.93
C VAL A 150 -7.81 -8.13 12.56
N ASP A 151 -7.67 -8.20 13.87
CA ASP A 151 -6.71 -7.39 14.62
C ASP A 151 -5.27 -7.82 14.31
N GLN A 152 -5.05 -9.14 14.13
CA GLN A 152 -3.75 -9.72 13.85
C GLN A 152 -3.87 -10.91 12.89
N LEU A 153 -2.92 -11.02 11.98
CA LEU A 153 -2.67 -12.25 11.23
C LEU A 153 -1.83 -13.19 12.11
N PRO A 154 -2.16 -14.49 12.17
CA PRO A 154 -1.44 -15.48 12.99
C PRO A 154 -0.14 -15.92 12.29
N LEU A 155 0.71 -14.95 11.92
CA LEU A 155 1.95 -15.16 11.18
C LEU A 155 3.14 -14.61 11.97
N LYS A 156 4.29 -15.25 11.75
CA LYS A 156 5.58 -14.87 12.34
C LYS A 156 6.44 -14.11 11.32
N PRO A 157 7.53 -13.45 11.75
CA PRO A 157 8.46 -12.74 10.84
C PRO A 157 9.06 -13.62 9.73
N GLU A 158 9.16 -14.93 9.94
CA GLU A 158 9.70 -15.90 8.97
C GLU A 158 8.74 -16.23 7.83
N ALA A 159 7.48 -15.76 7.88
CA ALA A 159 6.52 -16.00 6.82
C ALA A 159 6.98 -15.37 5.50
N SER A 160 6.88 -16.13 4.40
CA SER A 160 7.19 -15.60 3.07
C SER A 160 6.16 -14.58 2.62
N GLY A 161 6.54 -13.68 1.68
CA GLY A 161 5.61 -12.72 1.08
C GLY A 161 4.38 -13.40 0.46
N ALA A 162 4.56 -14.57 -0.16
CA ALA A 162 3.47 -15.35 -0.73
C ALA A 162 2.49 -15.86 0.36
N MET A 163 3.01 -16.36 1.49
CA MET A 163 2.19 -16.80 2.62
C MET A 163 1.39 -15.63 3.20
N VAL A 164 2.06 -14.49 3.44
CA VAL A 164 1.37 -13.27 3.92
C VAL A 164 0.31 -12.83 2.91
N GLY A 165 0.61 -12.81 1.62
CA GLY A 165 -0.33 -12.49 0.55
C GLY A 165 -1.59 -13.35 0.57
N TYR A 166 -1.46 -14.65 0.84
CA TYR A 166 -2.62 -15.55 1.02
C TYR A 166 -3.51 -15.08 2.17
N TYR A 167 -2.94 -14.84 3.36
CA TYR A 167 -3.70 -14.39 4.54
C TYR A 167 -4.31 -13.00 4.34
N LEU A 168 -3.60 -12.08 3.66
CA LEU A 168 -4.14 -10.78 3.31
C LEU A 168 -5.39 -10.90 2.43
N ASN A 169 -5.36 -11.77 1.41
CA ASN A 169 -6.49 -11.99 0.53
C ASN A 169 -7.71 -12.58 1.25
N GLN A 170 -7.53 -13.44 2.24
CA GLN A 170 -8.60 -14.02 3.05
C GLN A 170 -9.22 -13.02 4.03
N ASN A 171 -8.47 -12.03 4.48
CA ASN A 171 -8.87 -11.14 5.57
C ASN A 171 -9.09 -9.68 5.15
N LYS A 172 -8.82 -9.29 3.91
CA LYS A 172 -9.03 -7.92 3.46
C LYS A 172 -10.51 -7.54 3.41
N ILE A 173 -10.83 -6.34 3.85
CA ILE A 173 -12.08 -5.64 3.59
C ILE A 173 -11.93 -4.82 2.30
N ALA A 174 -10.78 -4.11 2.19
CA ALA A 174 -10.44 -3.30 1.04
C ALA A 174 -8.92 -3.27 0.84
N LYS A 175 -8.50 -2.84 -0.34
CA LYS A 175 -7.11 -2.50 -0.63
C LYS A 175 -7.03 -1.26 -1.52
N ALA A 176 -5.95 -0.51 -1.39
CA ALA A 176 -5.60 0.59 -2.29
C ALA A 176 -4.16 0.42 -2.77
N SER A 177 -3.89 0.82 -4.01
CA SER A 177 -2.57 0.60 -4.61
C SER A 177 -2.19 1.75 -5.54
N PHE A 178 -0.88 1.98 -5.65
CA PHE A 178 -0.28 2.73 -6.74
C PHE A 178 0.99 2.03 -7.23
N THR A 179 1.49 2.43 -8.39
CA THR A 179 2.66 1.82 -9.02
C THR A 179 3.75 2.86 -9.24
N GLY A 180 4.94 2.59 -8.75
CA GLY A 180 6.18 3.26 -9.16
C GLY A 180 6.90 2.46 -10.24
N MET A 181 7.77 3.12 -11.03
CA MET A 181 8.54 2.49 -12.09
C MET A 181 10.03 2.65 -11.81
N TYR A 182 10.83 1.64 -12.11
CA TYR A 182 12.28 1.78 -12.11
C TYR A 182 12.93 0.83 -13.10
N GLY A 183 13.96 1.30 -13.78
CA GLY A 183 14.76 0.54 -14.73
C GLY A 183 16.20 1.02 -14.75
N ARG A 184 17.11 0.18 -15.22
CA ARG A 184 18.53 0.48 -15.34
C ARG A 184 18.92 0.47 -16.81
N LYS A 185 19.70 1.48 -17.23
CA LYS A 185 20.27 1.47 -18.59
C LYS A 185 21.24 0.29 -18.73
N LYS A 186 21.34 -0.26 -19.93
CA LYS A 186 22.40 -1.17 -20.29
C LYS A 186 23.69 -0.38 -20.38
N GLU A 187 24.72 -0.80 -19.67
CA GLU A 187 26.09 -0.29 -19.82
C GLU A 187 26.71 -0.83 -21.09
#